data_242f848430216d1c96af5ce04b9b2a5c
#
_entry.id   242f848430216d1c96af5ce04b9b2a5c
#
_cell.length_a   1.000
_cell.length_b   1.000
_cell.length_c   1.000
_cell.angle_alpha   90.00
_cell.angle_beta   90.00
_cell.angle_gamma   90.00
#
_symmetry.space_group_name_H-M   'P 1'
#
loop_
_entity.id
_entity.type
_entity.pdbx_description
1 polymer ?
#
loop_
_entity_poly.entity_id
_entity_poly.type
_entity_poly.pdbx_seq_one_letter_code
_entity_poly.pdbx_strand_id
1 'polypeptide(L)'
;DLHSGLPYWVVKNPLFDHFNPLTADYGVDVAIIGSGITGALVAHALCAAGVHCCVVDKRTIATGSSAASTALLQYEIDVPLCEMIRETGETTAVAAYRECLQSIADIGDVFKKIGHDPEFERAPSLFYASGRRDVALLKREYAARKKFSLPVEFLDAAELSERFSISAPAALYNEASARMDAYSGATALLRHAMKTHGLEVFSHTEITRWKKTRAGYRLTTAGGHAIACRFVVIATGFEAGRFLPKPVMNLTSTYALVSEPLAPDALWPERCLIWETKDPYLYLRTTRQNRIIVGGEDEEFSNPVRRDSLLRKKIAVLERKFRKLFPDIPLVTDMAWCGTFSSTRDGLPYIGPW
;
A
#
# COMPACT_ATOMS: atom_id res chain seq x y z
N ASP A 1 -1.31 9.79 -14.91
CA ASP A 1 -1.79 8.57 -14.23
C ASP A 1 -0.86 8.18 -13.10
N LEU A 2 -1.42 7.49 -12.09
CA LEU A 2 -0.67 7.04 -10.91
C LEU A 2 0.14 5.77 -11.16
N HIS A 3 -0.23 5.01 -12.16
CA HIS A 3 0.48 3.81 -12.58
C HIS A 3 0.35 3.59 -14.09
N SER A 4 1.14 2.67 -14.61
CA SER A 4 1.13 2.22 -16.00
C SER A 4 1.63 0.78 -16.07
N GLY A 5 1.46 0.14 -17.22
CA GLY A 5 1.71 -1.28 -17.39
C GLY A 5 0.48 -2.12 -17.03
N LEU A 6 0.68 -3.35 -16.62
CA LEU A 6 -0.39 -4.32 -16.36
C LEU A 6 -0.36 -4.75 -14.87
N PRO A 7 -1.01 -4.00 -13.95
CA PRO A 7 -1.09 -4.38 -12.55
C PRO A 7 -1.81 -5.72 -12.37
N TYR A 8 -1.18 -6.64 -11.68
CA TYR A 8 -1.65 -8.02 -11.51
C TYR A 8 -3.07 -8.12 -10.96
N TRP A 9 -3.41 -7.31 -9.95
CA TRP A 9 -4.67 -7.42 -9.24
C TRP A 9 -5.89 -7.08 -10.11
N VAL A 10 -5.75 -6.11 -11.01
CA VAL A 10 -6.83 -5.72 -11.93
C VAL A 10 -7.09 -6.81 -12.97
N VAL A 11 -6.04 -7.47 -13.43
CA VAL A 11 -6.17 -8.59 -14.39
C VAL A 11 -6.79 -9.80 -13.72
N LYS A 12 -6.36 -10.09 -12.49
CA LYS A 12 -6.87 -11.21 -11.70
C LYS A 12 -8.32 -11.04 -11.28
N ASN A 13 -8.71 -9.83 -10.88
CA ASN A 13 -10.04 -9.51 -10.35
C ASN A 13 -10.70 -8.41 -11.17
N PRO A 14 -11.14 -8.70 -12.40
CA PRO A 14 -11.80 -7.70 -13.22
C PRO A 14 -13.06 -7.15 -12.53
N LEU A 15 -13.24 -5.84 -12.64
CA LEU A 15 -14.42 -5.15 -12.08
C LEU A 15 -15.57 -5.27 -13.08
N PHE A 16 -16.60 -6.01 -12.74
CA PHE A 16 -17.79 -6.18 -13.58
C PHE A 16 -18.93 -5.22 -13.21
N ASP A 17 -18.83 -4.52 -12.08
CA ASP A 17 -19.86 -3.59 -11.63
C ASP A 17 -19.76 -2.25 -12.36
N HIS A 18 -20.92 -1.68 -12.67
CA HIS A 18 -21.02 -0.32 -13.18
C HIS A 18 -21.20 0.66 -12.03
N PHE A 19 -20.25 1.59 -11.92
CA PHE A 19 -20.36 2.74 -11.04
C PHE A 19 -20.60 3.96 -11.91
N ASN A 20 -21.81 4.52 -11.82
CA ASN A 20 -22.20 5.65 -12.65
C ASN A 20 -21.50 6.94 -12.23
N PRO A 21 -21.22 7.86 -13.17
CA PRO A 21 -20.81 9.20 -12.81
C PRO A 21 -21.98 9.96 -12.13
N LEU A 22 -21.64 11.00 -11.40
CA LEU A 22 -22.64 11.91 -10.85
C LEU A 22 -23.31 12.71 -11.99
N THR A 23 -24.63 12.59 -12.11
CA THR A 23 -25.43 13.21 -13.20
C THR A 23 -26.39 14.29 -12.73
N ALA A 24 -26.45 14.56 -11.42
CA ALA A 24 -27.27 15.61 -10.81
C ALA A 24 -26.59 16.17 -9.56
N ASP A 25 -27.05 17.31 -9.07
CA ASP A 25 -26.61 17.85 -7.78
C ASP A 25 -26.96 16.87 -6.65
N TYR A 26 -26.06 16.71 -5.69
CA TYR A 26 -26.17 15.73 -4.61
C TYR A 26 -25.91 16.36 -3.24
N GLY A 27 -26.59 15.85 -2.22
CA GLY A 27 -26.43 16.30 -0.82
C GLY A 27 -26.09 15.15 0.11
N VAL A 28 -25.08 15.33 0.98
CA VAL A 28 -24.59 14.29 1.88
C VAL A 28 -23.93 14.90 3.12
N ASP A 29 -23.80 14.15 4.22
CA ASP A 29 -23.05 14.67 5.39
C ASP A 29 -21.55 14.71 5.12
N VAL A 30 -20.99 13.62 4.56
CA VAL A 30 -19.55 13.50 4.28
C VAL A 30 -19.31 13.09 2.83
N ALA A 31 -18.56 13.90 2.08
CA ALA A 31 -18.08 13.55 0.75
C ALA A 31 -16.63 13.03 0.85
N ILE A 32 -16.39 11.81 0.38
CA ILE A 32 -15.06 11.17 0.35
C ILE A 32 -14.54 11.25 -1.08
N ILE A 33 -13.42 11.93 -1.28
CA ILE A 33 -12.76 12.07 -2.59
C ILE A 33 -11.66 11.02 -2.70
N GLY A 34 -11.85 10.03 -3.59
CA GLY A 34 -10.96 8.89 -3.81
C GLY A 34 -11.54 7.57 -3.31
N SER A 35 -11.54 6.58 -4.18
CA SER A 35 -12.10 5.23 -3.97
C SER A 35 -11.03 4.16 -3.74
N GLY A 36 -9.77 4.55 -3.53
CA GLY A 36 -8.70 3.64 -3.17
C GLY A 36 -8.92 3.01 -1.80
N ILE A 37 -7.98 2.18 -1.35
CA ILE A 37 -8.12 1.45 -0.07
C ILE A 37 -8.41 2.38 1.11
N THR A 38 -7.78 3.57 1.17
CA THR A 38 -8.04 4.55 2.23
C THR A 38 -9.48 5.06 2.20
N GLY A 39 -9.96 5.50 1.03
CA GLY A 39 -11.34 5.98 0.89
C GLY A 39 -12.38 4.89 1.16
N ALA A 40 -12.09 3.65 0.75
CA ALA A 40 -12.95 2.50 1.00
C ALA A 40 -13.05 2.14 2.49
N LEU A 41 -11.93 2.15 3.22
CA LEU A 41 -11.91 1.93 4.68
C LEU A 41 -12.64 3.03 5.43
N VAL A 42 -12.42 4.30 5.07
CA VAL A 42 -13.12 5.44 5.67
C VAL A 42 -14.62 5.37 5.39
N ALA A 43 -15.03 5.11 4.15
CA ALA A 43 -16.44 4.96 3.80
C ALA A 43 -17.08 3.82 4.58
N HIS A 44 -16.44 2.65 4.66
CA HIS A 44 -16.92 1.53 5.46
C HIS A 44 -17.11 1.90 6.94
N ALA A 45 -16.12 2.54 7.55
CA ALA A 45 -16.19 2.95 8.96
C ALA A 45 -17.29 3.99 9.23
N LEU A 46 -17.42 5.01 8.39
CA LEU A 46 -18.45 6.03 8.52
C LEU A 46 -19.86 5.45 8.32
N CYS A 47 -20.06 4.63 7.31
CA CYS A 47 -21.33 3.95 7.06
C CYS A 47 -21.72 3.03 8.23
N ALA A 48 -20.77 2.26 8.78
CA ALA A 48 -21.00 1.41 9.93
C ALA A 48 -21.36 2.21 11.20
N ALA A 49 -20.92 3.47 11.29
CA ALA A 49 -21.31 4.41 12.34
C ALA A 49 -22.61 5.16 12.05
N GLY A 50 -23.33 4.86 10.97
CA GLY A 50 -24.59 5.49 10.58
C GLY A 50 -24.43 6.88 9.96
N VAL A 51 -23.23 7.25 9.52
CA VAL A 51 -22.98 8.54 8.85
C VAL A 51 -23.34 8.44 7.38
N HIS A 52 -24.18 9.35 6.90
CA HIS A 52 -24.53 9.46 5.49
C HIS A 52 -23.36 10.04 4.69
N CYS A 53 -22.73 9.21 3.86
CA CYS A 53 -21.57 9.60 3.07
C CYS A 53 -21.68 9.13 1.61
N CYS A 54 -20.90 9.75 0.73
CA CYS A 54 -20.69 9.28 -0.63
C CYS A 54 -19.19 9.22 -0.96
N VAL A 55 -18.84 8.40 -1.93
CA VAL A 55 -17.48 8.31 -2.50
C VAL A 55 -17.50 8.81 -3.93
N VAL A 56 -16.56 9.67 -4.28
CA VAL A 56 -16.37 10.13 -5.66
C VAL A 56 -14.94 9.83 -6.13
N ASP A 57 -14.79 9.34 -7.35
CA ASP A 57 -13.48 9.13 -7.96
C ASP A 57 -13.48 9.61 -9.41
N LYS A 58 -12.39 10.23 -9.82
CA LYS A 58 -12.23 10.68 -11.21
C LYS A 58 -11.97 9.55 -12.20
N ARG A 59 -11.60 8.37 -11.70
CA ARG A 59 -11.31 7.14 -12.45
C ARG A 59 -12.37 6.08 -12.19
N THR A 60 -12.18 4.92 -12.78
CA THR A 60 -12.82 3.69 -12.33
C THR A 60 -12.41 3.40 -10.88
N ILE A 61 -13.33 2.83 -10.11
CA ILE A 61 -13.18 2.59 -8.68
C ILE A 61 -11.94 1.73 -8.38
N ALA A 62 -11.19 2.14 -7.36
CA ALA A 62 -9.99 1.48 -6.85
C ALA A 62 -8.81 1.34 -7.85
N THR A 63 -8.91 1.91 -9.06
CA THR A 63 -7.86 1.81 -10.10
C THR A 63 -6.74 2.85 -9.96
N GLY A 64 -6.60 3.49 -8.81
CA GLY A 64 -5.44 4.29 -8.47
C GLY A 64 -4.27 3.44 -7.95
N SER A 65 -3.52 3.96 -6.98
CA SER A 65 -2.37 3.27 -6.40
C SER A 65 -2.71 1.94 -5.72
N SER A 66 -3.95 1.73 -5.26
CA SER A 66 -4.39 0.47 -4.68
C SER A 66 -4.30 -0.70 -5.66
N ALA A 67 -4.59 -0.46 -6.95
CA ALA A 67 -4.47 -1.46 -8.00
C ALA A 67 -3.01 -1.82 -8.31
N ALA A 68 -2.08 -0.89 -8.12
CA ALA A 68 -0.65 -1.06 -8.39
C ALA A 68 0.15 -1.48 -7.15
N SER A 69 -0.47 -1.53 -5.97
CA SER A 69 0.19 -1.89 -4.72
C SER A 69 0.63 -3.35 -4.73
N THR A 70 1.83 -3.63 -4.26
CA THR A 70 2.28 -5.00 -4.00
C THR A 70 1.70 -5.58 -2.70
N ALA A 71 1.15 -4.72 -1.86
CA ALA A 71 0.38 -5.03 -0.64
C ALA A 71 1.08 -6.00 0.32
N LEU A 72 2.34 -5.69 0.65
CA LEU A 72 3.00 -6.20 1.84
C LEU A 72 2.45 -5.42 3.04
N LEU A 73 1.86 -6.10 3.98
CA LEU A 73 1.33 -5.50 5.22
C LEU A 73 2.34 -5.77 6.34
N GLN A 74 3.14 -4.77 6.62
CA GLN A 74 4.23 -4.84 7.59
C GLN A 74 3.99 -3.81 8.70
N TYR A 75 4.35 -4.15 9.94
CA TYR A 75 4.36 -3.16 11.00
C TYR A 75 5.64 -2.33 10.99
N GLU A 76 6.65 -2.83 10.28
CA GLU A 76 7.87 -2.09 9.99
C GLU A 76 7.57 -0.94 9.04
N ILE A 77 7.93 0.24 9.46
CA ILE A 77 7.86 1.46 8.65
C ILE A 77 9.19 1.60 7.91
N ASP A 78 9.19 2.21 6.71
CA ASP A 78 10.40 2.39 5.89
C ASP A 78 11.54 3.12 6.64
N VAL A 79 11.18 3.97 7.61
CA VAL A 79 12.14 4.55 8.58
C VAL A 79 12.25 3.60 9.78
N PRO A 80 13.41 2.96 10.01
CA PRO A 80 13.61 2.07 11.15
C PRO A 80 13.28 2.72 12.49
N LEU A 81 12.71 1.96 13.43
CA LEU A 81 12.30 2.49 14.74
C LEU A 81 13.42 3.22 15.47
N CYS A 82 14.62 2.68 15.43
CA CYS A 82 15.79 3.30 16.07
C CYS A 82 16.17 4.68 15.47
N GLU A 83 15.85 4.90 14.21
CA GLU A 83 16.05 6.18 13.52
C GLU A 83 14.85 7.11 13.74
N MET A 84 13.63 6.60 13.62
CA MET A 84 12.40 7.35 13.87
C MET A 84 12.36 7.92 15.30
N ILE A 85 12.83 7.18 16.31
CA ILE A 85 12.97 7.68 17.69
C ILE A 85 13.85 8.94 17.76
N ARG A 86 14.90 9.00 16.96
CA ARG A 86 15.80 10.18 16.93
C ARG A 86 15.15 11.38 16.25
N GLU A 87 14.26 11.16 15.29
CA GLU A 87 13.63 12.22 14.49
C GLU A 87 12.35 12.75 15.13
N THR A 88 11.50 11.86 15.66
CA THR A 88 10.14 12.20 16.13
C THR A 88 9.96 12.05 17.64
N GLY A 89 10.95 11.51 18.33
CA GLY A 89 10.88 11.15 19.74
C GLY A 89 10.29 9.77 20.00
N GLU A 90 10.64 9.19 21.15
CA GLU A 90 10.30 7.81 21.55
C GLU A 90 8.79 7.55 21.54
N THR A 91 8.03 8.45 22.15
CA THR A 91 6.56 8.27 22.28
C THR A 91 5.88 8.18 20.93
N THR A 92 6.18 9.08 20.00
CA THR A 92 5.57 9.10 18.66
C THR A 92 6.00 7.89 17.84
N ALA A 93 7.31 7.59 17.80
CA ALA A 93 7.84 6.47 17.02
C ALA A 93 7.27 5.12 17.48
N VAL A 94 7.25 4.88 18.80
CA VAL A 94 6.74 3.62 19.36
C VAL A 94 5.22 3.51 19.15
N ALA A 95 4.46 4.60 19.31
CA ALA A 95 3.04 4.60 19.03
C ALA A 95 2.78 4.25 17.57
N ALA A 96 3.49 4.86 16.60
CA ALA A 96 3.33 4.58 15.18
C ALA A 96 3.56 3.08 14.86
N TYR A 97 4.63 2.50 15.37
CA TYR A 97 4.92 1.08 15.16
C TYR A 97 3.86 0.15 15.78
N ARG A 98 3.34 0.49 16.96
CA ARG A 98 2.25 -0.28 17.59
C ARG A 98 0.94 -0.17 16.84
N GLU A 99 0.59 1.00 16.36
CA GLU A 99 -0.60 1.21 15.52
C GLU A 99 -0.49 0.45 14.19
N CYS A 100 0.68 0.44 13.54
CA CYS A 100 0.91 -0.40 12.36
C CYS A 100 0.72 -1.88 12.67
N LEU A 101 1.26 -2.36 13.79
CA LEU A 101 1.09 -3.75 14.24
C LEU A 101 -0.39 -4.10 14.48
N GLN A 102 -1.13 -3.23 15.16
CA GLN A 102 -2.55 -3.42 15.43
C GLN A 102 -3.38 -3.36 14.14
N SER A 103 -3.07 -2.43 13.22
CA SER A 103 -3.77 -2.27 11.95
C SER A 103 -3.75 -3.52 11.07
N ILE A 104 -2.70 -4.36 11.17
CA ILE A 104 -2.64 -5.63 10.44
C ILE A 104 -3.71 -6.61 10.96
N ALA A 105 -3.95 -6.64 12.27
CA ALA A 105 -5.03 -7.45 12.86
C ALA A 105 -6.40 -6.88 12.48
N ASP A 106 -6.58 -5.57 12.62
CA ASP A 106 -7.84 -4.87 12.36
C ASP A 106 -8.30 -5.04 10.91
N ILE A 107 -7.38 -4.96 9.95
CA ILE A 107 -7.69 -5.21 8.52
C ILE A 107 -8.23 -6.64 8.34
N GLY A 108 -7.59 -7.64 8.93
CA GLY A 108 -8.07 -9.04 8.87
C GLY A 108 -9.47 -9.19 9.43
N ASP A 109 -9.74 -8.56 10.57
CA ASP A 109 -11.05 -8.59 11.23
C ASP A 109 -12.13 -7.85 10.42
N VAL A 110 -11.79 -6.74 9.77
CA VAL A 110 -12.72 -6.02 8.88
C VAL A 110 -13.17 -6.93 7.74
N PHE A 111 -12.25 -7.60 7.05
CA PHE A 111 -12.61 -8.48 5.93
C PHE A 111 -13.38 -9.72 6.37
N LYS A 112 -13.03 -10.31 7.50
CA LYS A 112 -13.80 -11.38 8.12
C LYS A 112 -15.23 -10.95 8.45
N LYS A 113 -15.40 -9.74 8.98
CA LYS A 113 -16.70 -9.18 9.37
C LYS A 113 -17.61 -8.91 8.18
N ILE A 114 -17.06 -8.45 7.04
CA ILE A 114 -17.85 -8.23 5.83
C ILE A 114 -18.06 -9.51 4.99
N GLY A 115 -17.47 -10.65 5.40
CA GLY A 115 -17.60 -11.93 4.71
C GLY A 115 -16.91 -11.99 3.35
N HIS A 116 -15.83 -11.23 3.18
CA HIS A 116 -15.03 -11.23 1.95
C HIS A 116 -13.57 -11.58 2.26
N ASP A 117 -12.97 -12.41 1.43
CA ASP A 117 -11.55 -12.75 1.52
C ASP A 117 -10.75 -12.08 0.37
N PRO A 118 -10.03 -10.98 0.66
CA PRO A 118 -9.13 -10.34 -0.30
C PRO A 118 -7.78 -11.07 -0.36
N GLU A 119 -7.76 -12.38 -0.16
CA GLU A 119 -6.55 -13.19 0.02
C GLU A 119 -5.68 -12.69 1.20
N PHE A 120 -6.33 -12.24 2.26
CA PHE A 120 -5.61 -11.85 3.47
C PHE A 120 -4.99 -13.09 4.11
N GLU A 121 -3.67 -13.07 4.24
CA GLU A 121 -2.89 -14.15 4.85
C GLU A 121 -1.84 -13.57 5.77
N ARG A 122 -1.75 -14.10 7.00
CA ARG A 122 -0.59 -13.84 7.85
C ARG A 122 0.65 -14.40 7.17
N ALA A 123 1.72 -13.64 7.19
CA ALA A 123 3.00 -14.01 6.61
C ALA A 123 4.13 -13.43 7.44
N PRO A 124 5.21 -14.16 7.66
CA PRO A 124 6.40 -13.59 8.29
C PRO A 124 7.02 -12.48 7.43
N SER A 125 7.82 -11.63 8.03
CA SER A 125 8.64 -10.61 7.36
C SER A 125 10.12 -10.84 7.68
N LEU A 126 10.94 -10.67 6.66
CA LEU A 126 12.39 -10.81 6.72
C LEU A 126 13.07 -9.55 6.16
N PHE A 127 13.66 -8.75 7.03
CA PHE A 127 14.42 -7.55 6.69
C PHE A 127 15.92 -7.88 6.71
N TYR A 128 16.55 -8.07 5.54
CA TYR A 128 17.94 -8.52 5.50
C TYR A 128 18.94 -7.39 5.21
N ALA A 129 20.13 -7.52 5.75
CA ALA A 129 21.26 -6.62 5.48
C ALA A 129 21.79 -6.83 4.06
N SER A 130 21.76 -5.81 3.22
CA SER A 130 22.32 -5.86 1.85
C SER A 130 23.85 -5.97 1.84
N GLY A 131 24.50 -5.59 2.94
CA GLY A 131 25.94 -5.65 3.12
C GLY A 131 26.36 -5.71 4.57
N ARG A 132 27.64 -6.06 4.82
CA ARG A 132 28.19 -6.16 6.19
C ARG A 132 28.09 -4.87 7.01
N ARG A 133 28.08 -3.70 6.36
CA ARG A 133 27.96 -2.40 7.02
C ARG A 133 26.58 -2.18 7.62
N ASP A 134 25.56 -2.81 7.06
CA ASP A 134 24.17 -2.64 7.48
C ASP A 134 23.82 -3.46 8.73
N VAL A 135 24.66 -4.43 9.10
CA VAL A 135 24.48 -5.26 10.30
C VAL A 135 24.41 -4.38 11.57
N ALA A 136 25.15 -3.29 11.60
CA ALA A 136 25.12 -2.36 12.73
C ALA A 136 23.76 -1.66 12.86
N LEU A 137 23.10 -1.32 11.74
CA LEU A 137 21.74 -0.79 11.72
C LEU A 137 20.76 -1.84 12.25
N LEU A 138 20.81 -3.08 11.71
CA LEU A 138 19.90 -4.15 12.15
C LEU A 138 20.03 -4.46 13.64
N LYS A 139 21.25 -4.44 14.20
CA LYS A 139 21.45 -4.61 15.66
C LYS A 139 20.82 -3.49 16.48
N ARG A 140 20.94 -2.22 16.05
CA ARG A 140 20.27 -1.11 16.72
C ARG A 140 18.75 -1.21 16.64
N GLU A 141 18.26 -1.58 15.47
CA GLU A 141 16.83 -1.77 15.22
C GLU A 141 16.26 -2.92 16.05
N TYR A 142 16.97 -4.05 16.10
CA TYR A 142 16.63 -5.18 16.97
C TYR A 142 16.52 -4.76 18.44
N ALA A 143 17.54 -4.06 18.95
CA ALA A 143 17.55 -3.58 20.34
C ALA A 143 16.39 -2.62 20.62
N ALA A 144 16.08 -1.71 19.69
CA ALA A 144 14.94 -0.80 19.79
C ALA A 144 13.61 -1.55 19.84
N ARG A 145 13.36 -2.48 18.90
CA ARG A 145 12.12 -3.26 18.88
C ARG A 145 11.96 -4.14 20.13
N LYS A 146 13.04 -4.78 20.59
CA LYS A 146 13.01 -5.58 21.82
C LYS A 146 12.72 -4.75 23.05
N LYS A 147 13.32 -3.54 23.18
CA LYS A 147 13.05 -2.61 24.28
C LYS A 147 11.56 -2.30 24.43
N PHE A 148 10.83 -2.19 23.32
CA PHE A 148 9.40 -1.87 23.31
C PHE A 148 8.47 -3.05 23.13
N SER A 149 8.98 -4.28 23.29
CA SER A 149 8.25 -5.54 23.17
C SER A 149 7.54 -5.72 21.81
N LEU A 150 8.14 -5.18 20.75
CA LEU A 150 7.70 -5.46 19.39
C LEU A 150 8.23 -6.83 18.92
N PRO A 151 7.48 -7.62 18.16
CA PRO A 151 7.90 -8.94 17.71
C PRO A 151 9.09 -8.84 16.76
N VAL A 152 10.22 -9.38 17.16
CA VAL A 152 11.44 -9.38 16.34
C VAL A 152 12.42 -10.47 16.81
N GLU A 153 13.03 -11.14 15.86
CA GLU A 153 14.14 -12.08 16.01
C GLU A 153 15.33 -11.56 15.19
N PHE A 154 16.54 -11.71 15.70
CA PHE A 154 17.76 -11.40 14.94
C PHE A 154 18.35 -12.71 14.43
N LEU A 155 18.53 -12.80 13.13
CA LEU A 155 19.14 -13.96 12.47
C LEU A 155 20.55 -13.58 12.00
N ASP A 156 21.52 -14.40 12.33
CA ASP A 156 22.88 -14.28 11.77
C ASP A 156 22.97 -14.93 10.37
N ALA A 157 24.15 -14.86 9.76
CA ALA A 157 24.34 -15.36 8.40
C ALA A 157 24.16 -16.89 8.28
N ALA A 158 24.46 -17.66 9.33
CA ALA A 158 24.33 -19.10 9.34
C ALA A 158 22.85 -19.50 9.45
N GLU A 159 22.14 -18.94 10.40
CA GLU A 159 20.69 -19.13 10.62
C GLU A 159 19.89 -18.72 9.36
N LEU A 160 20.26 -17.61 8.73
CA LEU A 160 19.60 -17.11 7.54
C LEU A 160 19.80 -18.03 6.33
N SER A 161 21.00 -18.56 6.16
CA SER A 161 21.33 -19.53 5.11
C SER A 161 20.59 -20.85 5.31
N GLU A 162 20.59 -21.36 6.54
CA GLU A 162 19.96 -22.63 6.88
C GLU A 162 18.44 -22.58 6.74
N ARG A 163 17.81 -21.51 7.27
CA ARG A 163 16.34 -21.42 7.34
C ARG A 163 15.71 -20.94 6.03
N PHE A 164 16.35 -20.02 5.30
CA PHE A 164 15.78 -19.36 4.13
C PHE A 164 16.55 -19.52 2.84
N SER A 165 17.70 -20.17 2.86
CA SER A 165 18.61 -20.28 1.71
C SER A 165 19.06 -18.90 1.17
N ILE A 166 19.11 -17.88 2.02
CA ILE A 166 19.50 -16.51 1.67
C ILE A 166 20.94 -16.26 2.15
N SER A 167 21.80 -15.83 1.21
CA SER A 167 23.16 -15.43 1.53
C SER A 167 23.22 -13.93 1.84
N ALA A 168 23.04 -13.57 3.12
CA ALA A 168 23.18 -12.20 3.60
C ALA A 168 23.84 -12.20 4.98
N PRO A 169 24.44 -11.05 5.42
CA PRO A 169 25.19 -10.99 6.69
C PRO A 169 24.34 -11.14 7.95
N ALA A 170 23.08 -10.71 7.91
CA ALA A 170 22.12 -10.80 8.99
C ALA A 170 20.71 -10.41 8.50
N ALA A 171 19.68 -10.72 9.28
CA ALA A 171 18.33 -10.25 9.06
C ALA A 171 17.58 -10.03 10.37
N LEU A 172 16.48 -9.26 10.30
CA LEU A 172 15.42 -9.23 11.30
C LEU A 172 14.22 -9.99 10.78
N TYR A 173 13.69 -10.88 11.59
CA TYR A 173 12.54 -11.72 11.28
C TYR A 173 11.39 -11.42 12.25
N ASN A 174 10.16 -11.49 11.79
CA ASN A 174 8.97 -11.50 12.62
C ASN A 174 7.80 -12.22 11.95
N GLU A 175 6.83 -12.68 12.73
CA GLU A 175 5.63 -13.39 12.28
C GLU A 175 4.37 -12.51 12.27
N ALA A 176 4.52 -11.21 12.50
CA ALA A 176 3.40 -10.31 12.75
C ALA A 176 2.88 -9.59 11.50
N SER A 177 3.45 -9.87 10.35
CA SER A 177 3.09 -9.26 9.07
C SER A 177 1.96 -10.03 8.37
N ALA A 178 1.52 -9.51 7.21
CA ALA A 178 0.50 -10.14 6.38
C ALA A 178 0.66 -9.71 4.92
N ARG A 179 -0.11 -10.33 4.05
CA ARG A 179 -0.26 -9.94 2.64
C ARG A 179 -1.72 -10.01 2.25
N MET A 180 -2.11 -9.23 1.24
CA MET A 180 -3.47 -9.26 0.69
C MET A 180 -3.51 -8.79 -0.76
N ASP A 181 -4.68 -8.82 -1.36
CA ASP A 181 -5.03 -8.12 -2.58
C ASP A 181 -5.74 -6.80 -2.21
N ALA A 182 -5.01 -5.68 -2.29
CA ALA A 182 -5.52 -4.38 -1.89
C ALA A 182 -6.64 -3.86 -2.82
N TYR A 183 -6.62 -4.25 -4.11
CA TYR A 183 -7.65 -3.88 -5.07
C TYR A 183 -8.97 -4.61 -4.79
N SER A 184 -8.91 -5.93 -4.59
CA SER A 184 -10.06 -6.74 -4.17
C SER A 184 -10.62 -6.25 -2.83
N GLY A 185 -9.75 -5.95 -1.87
CA GLY A 185 -10.16 -5.40 -0.58
C GLY A 185 -10.90 -4.08 -0.70
N ALA A 186 -10.37 -3.11 -1.46
CA ALA A 186 -11.01 -1.80 -1.64
C ALA A 186 -12.39 -1.93 -2.31
N THR A 187 -12.50 -2.72 -3.37
CA THR A 187 -13.77 -2.93 -4.08
C THR A 187 -14.80 -3.64 -3.22
N ALA A 188 -14.38 -4.63 -2.41
CA ALA A 188 -15.28 -5.36 -1.52
C ALA A 188 -15.84 -4.47 -0.39
N LEU A 189 -15.03 -3.61 0.21
CA LEU A 189 -15.47 -2.66 1.22
C LEU A 189 -16.55 -1.72 0.67
N LEU A 190 -16.33 -1.16 -0.52
CA LEU A 190 -17.30 -0.27 -1.15
C LEU A 190 -18.60 -1.01 -1.47
N ARG A 191 -18.53 -2.20 -2.10
CA ARG A 191 -19.71 -3.03 -2.40
C ARG A 191 -20.49 -3.39 -1.13
N HIS A 192 -19.79 -3.76 -0.07
CA HIS A 192 -20.43 -4.07 1.20
C HIS A 192 -21.17 -2.85 1.76
N ALA A 193 -20.53 -1.69 1.80
CA ALA A 193 -21.15 -0.45 2.29
C ALA A 193 -22.35 0.00 1.42
N MET A 194 -22.26 -0.16 0.08
CA MET A 194 -23.39 0.10 -0.83
C MET A 194 -24.57 -0.82 -0.52
N LYS A 195 -24.32 -2.12 -0.37
CA LYS A 195 -25.37 -3.11 -0.15
C LYS A 195 -26.03 -3.00 1.22
N THR A 196 -25.23 -2.73 2.27
CA THR A 196 -25.70 -2.79 3.67
C THR A 196 -26.12 -1.44 4.26
N HIS A 197 -25.53 -0.35 3.74
CA HIS A 197 -25.72 0.98 4.30
C HIS A 197 -26.17 2.02 3.28
N GLY A 198 -26.40 1.63 2.01
CA GLY A 198 -26.85 2.55 0.97
C GLY A 198 -25.79 3.58 0.56
N LEU A 199 -24.49 3.26 0.69
CA LEU A 199 -23.43 4.13 0.22
C LEU A 199 -23.58 4.41 -1.28
N GLU A 200 -23.55 5.68 -1.67
CA GLU A 200 -23.46 6.08 -3.07
C GLU A 200 -22.01 6.25 -3.49
N VAL A 201 -21.65 5.61 -4.62
CA VAL A 201 -20.28 5.64 -5.17
C VAL A 201 -20.34 6.11 -6.63
N PHE A 202 -19.67 7.21 -6.92
CA PHE A 202 -19.65 7.83 -8.25
C PHE A 202 -18.25 7.73 -8.86
N SER A 203 -18.12 6.93 -9.93
CA SER A 203 -16.91 6.87 -10.75
C SER A 203 -16.88 8.00 -11.78
N HIS A 204 -15.75 8.20 -12.45
CA HIS A 204 -15.57 9.22 -13.50
C HIS A 204 -16.12 10.61 -13.09
N THR A 205 -16.01 10.92 -11.79
CA THR A 205 -16.52 12.14 -11.17
C THR A 205 -15.36 12.91 -10.54
N GLU A 206 -14.72 13.76 -11.32
CA GLU A 206 -13.58 14.57 -10.86
C GLU A 206 -14.07 15.82 -10.14
N ILE A 207 -13.60 16.04 -8.90
CA ILE A 207 -13.81 17.30 -8.18
C ILE A 207 -12.76 18.31 -8.68
N THR A 208 -13.25 19.39 -9.30
CA THR A 208 -12.40 20.45 -9.88
C THR A 208 -12.31 21.69 -9.00
N ARG A 209 -13.33 21.94 -8.17
CA ARG A 209 -13.39 23.09 -7.24
C ARG A 209 -14.10 22.71 -5.96
N TRP A 210 -13.75 23.40 -4.87
CA TRP A 210 -14.47 23.34 -3.61
C TRP A 210 -14.54 24.72 -2.98
N LYS A 211 -15.62 24.99 -2.27
CA LYS A 211 -15.84 26.25 -1.57
C LYS A 211 -16.46 25.96 -0.20
N LYS A 212 -15.92 26.57 0.84
CA LYS A 212 -16.54 26.58 2.17
C LYS A 212 -17.81 27.43 2.16
N THR A 213 -18.86 26.94 2.77
CA THR A 213 -20.17 27.61 2.92
C THR A 213 -20.52 27.71 4.41
N ARG A 214 -21.64 28.34 4.76
CA ARG A 214 -22.14 28.38 6.16
C ARG A 214 -22.50 26.99 6.69
N ALA A 215 -22.96 26.07 5.81
CA ALA A 215 -23.41 24.73 6.16
C ALA A 215 -22.35 23.63 5.95
N GLY A 216 -21.13 23.97 5.54
CA GLY A 216 -20.07 22.99 5.22
C GLY A 216 -19.34 23.35 3.94
N TYR A 217 -19.40 22.48 2.93
CA TYR A 217 -18.67 22.63 1.67
C TYR A 217 -19.59 22.40 0.47
N ARG A 218 -19.27 23.08 -0.64
CA ARG A 218 -19.82 22.81 -1.96
C ARG A 218 -18.67 22.40 -2.87
N LEU A 219 -18.71 21.14 -3.35
CA LEU A 219 -17.76 20.58 -4.31
C LEU A 219 -18.38 20.71 -5.71
N THR A 220 -17.59 21.06 -6.72
CA THR A 220 -18.04 21.12 -8.11
C THR A 220 -17.28 20.08 -8.92
N THR A 221 -18.01 19.28 -9.68
CA THR A 221 -17.46 18.26 -10.54
C THR A 221 -17.07 18.81 -11.92
N ALA A 222 -16.23 18.08 -12.65
CA ALA A 222 -15.92 18.39 -14.05
C ALA A 222 -17.16 18.34 -14.95
N GLY A 223 -18.18 17.52 -14.60
CA GLY A 223 -19.47 17.44 -15.29
C GLY A 223 -20.44 18.58 -14.97
N GLY A 224 -20.04 19.57 -14.17
CA GLY A 224 -20.83 20.75 -13.82
C GLY A 224 -21.80 20.58 -12.65
N HIS A 225 -21.95 19.37 -12.10
CA HIS A 225 -22.79 19.09 -10.94
C HIS A 225 -22.08 19.45 -9.64
N ALA A 226 -22.87 19.64 -8.57
CA ALA A 226 -22.35 19.98 -7.26
C ALA A 226 -22.69 18.94 -6.21
N ILE A 227 -21.78 18.75 -5.25
CA ILE A 227 -22.03 17.99 -4.02
C ILE A 227 -22.01 18.98 -2.85
N ALA A 228 -23.14 19.08 -2.14
CA ALA A 228 -23.22 19.81 -0.90
C ALA A 228 -22.98 18.88 0.28
N CYS A 229 -22.01 19.18 1.15
CA CYS A 229 -21.67 18.32 2.29
C CYS A 229 -21.22 19.13 3.51
N ARG A 230 -21.31 18.54 4.69
CA ARG A 230 -20.82 19.14 5.94
C ARG A 230 -19.31 18.98 6.08
N PHE A 231 -18.79 17.82 5.69
CA PHE A 231 -17.37 17.48 5.78
C PHE A 231 -16.88 16.90 4.46
N VAL A 232 -15.57 17.04 4.22
CA VAL A 232 -14.87 16.46 3.08
C VAL A 232 -13.72 15.63 3.59
N VAL A 233 -13.62 14.39 3.12
CA VAL A 233 -12.46 13.54 3.34
C VAL A 233 -11.66 13.47 2.05
N ILE A 234 -10.40 13.88 2.10
CA ILE A 234 -9.47 13.81 0.96
C ILE A 234 -8.67 12.51 1.07
N ALA A 235 -9.12 11.49 0.33
CA ALA A 235 -8.49 10.16 0.29
C ALA A 235 -7.86 9.89 -1.09
N THR A 236 -7.33 10.92 -1.73
CA THR A 236 -6.84 10.91 -3.12
C THR A 236 -5.43 10.33 -3.27
N GLY A 237 -4.90 9.72 -2.21
CA GLY A 237 -3.55 9.14 -2.20
C GLY A 237 -2.50 10.18 -2.59
N PHE A 238 -1.63 9.83 -3.50
CA PHE A 238 -0.51 10.69 -3.91
C PHE A 238 -0.91 11.93 -4.72
N GLU A 239 -2.17 12.05 -5.09
CA GLU A 239 -2.73 13.27 -5.69
C GLU A 239 -3.27 14.28 -4.65
N ALA A 240 -3.15 13.97 -3.35
CA ALA A 240 -3.60 14.84 -2.27
C ALA A 240 -2.95 16.24 -2.30
N GLY A 241 -1.75 16.35 -2.84
CA GLY A 241 -1.06 17.63 -3.03
C GLY A 241 -1.84 18.68 -3.82
N ARG A 242 -2.84 18.27 -4.63
CA ARG A 242 -3.75 19.20 -5.33
C ARG A 242 -4.72 19.93 -4.38
N PHE A 243 -4.96 19.35 -3.21
CA PHE A 243 -5.91 19.84 -2.21
C PHE A 243 -5.22 20.54 -1.05
N LEU A 244 -3.90 20.44 -0.96
CA LEU A 244 -3.12 20.97 0.15
C LEU A 244 -2.42 22.28 -0.28
N PRO A 245 -2.40 23.31 0.59
CA PRO A 245 -1.77 24.60 0.28
C PRO A 245 -0.25 24.55 0.23
N LYS A 246 0.36 23.49 0.78
CA LYS A 246 1.82 23.28 0.77
C LYS A 246 2.14 21.83 0.41
N PRO A 247 3.25 21.56 -0.29
CA PRO A 247 3.72 20.20 -0.49
C PRO A 247 4.12 19.57 0.86
N VAL A 248 3.61 18.38 1.13
CA VAL A 248 3.86 17.62 2.37
C VAL A 248 4.56 16.29 2.10
N MET A 249 4.75 15.94 0.83
CA MET A 249 5.33 14.66 0.42
C MET A 249 6.21 14.82 -0.82
N ASN A 250 7.20 13.96 -0.94
CA ASN A 250 7.98 13.76 -2.16
C ASN A 250 7.39 12.58 -2.92
N LEU A 251 7.30 12.68 -4.25
CA LEU A 251 6.81 11.61 -5.09
C LEU A 251 7.97 10.77 -5.64
N THR A 252 7.78 9.47 -5.66
CA THR A 252 8.75 8.48 -6.12
C THR A 252 8.08 7.54 -7.12
N SER A 253 8.80 7.18 -8.17
CA SER A 253 8.41 6.13 -9.11
C SER A 253 8.92 4.80 -8.60
N THR A 254 8.09 3.77 -8.61
CA THR A 254 8.46 2.39 -8.26
C THR A 254 8.05 1.43 -9.36
N TYR A 255 8.69 0.28 -9.42
CA TYR A 255 8.49 -0.73 -10.47
C TYR A 255 8.25 -2.09 -9.83
N ALA A 256 7.38 -2.87 -10.45
CA ALA A 256 7.06 -4.20 -9.96
C ALA A 256 6.79 -5.16 -11.11
N LEU A 257 7.04 -6.42 -10.85
CA LEU A 257 6.68 -7.53 -11.72
C LEU A 257 5.98 -8.63 -10.92
N VAL A 258 5.23 -9.47 -11.62
CA VAL A 258 4.73 -10.74 -11.11
C VAL A 258 5.17 -11.87 -12.05
N SER A 259 5.58 -12.99 -11.45
CA SER A 259 6.01 -14.16 -12.21
C SER A 259 4.83 -14.97 -12.76
N GLU A 260 5.10 -15.88 -13.71
CA GLU A 260 4.27 -17.05 -13.94
C GLU A 260 4.11 -17.85 -12.63
N PRO A 261 3.03 -18.66 -12.49
CA PRO A 261 2.87 -19.53 -11.33
C PRO A 261 3.98 -20.57 -11.26
N LEU A 262 4.48 -20.84 -10.05
CA LEU A 262 5.48 -21.87 -9.79
C LEU A 262 4.87 -23.06 -9.03
N ALA A 263 5.61 -24.16 -9.00
CA ALA A 263 5.30 -25.25 -8.09
C ALA A 263 5.44 -24.76 -6.63
N PRO A 264 4.56 -25.20 -5.69
CA PRO A 264 4.57 -24.71 -4.31
C PRO A 264 5.91 -24.91 -3.59
N ASP A 265 6.62 -25.96 -3.90
CA ASP A 265 7.94 -26.35 -3.37
C ASP A 265 9.12 -25.60 -4.00
N ALA A 266 8.88 -24.91 -5.12
CA ALA A 266 9.87 -24.04 -5.73
C ALA A 266 9.96 -22.64 -5.10
N LEU A 267 9.05 -22.30 -4.20
CA LEU A 267 9.07 -21.01 -3.50
C LEU A 267 9.95 -21.08 -2.24
N TRP A 268 10.46 -19.94 -1.81
CA TRP A 268 11.27 -19.86 -0.59
C TRP A 268 10.50 -20.28 0.66
N PRO A 269 11.21 -20.79 1.69
CA PRO A 269 10.59 -21.26 2.93
C PRO A 269 9.70 -20.20 3.59
N GLU A 270 8.67 -20.67 4.27
CA GLU A 270 7.69 -19.85 5.02
C GLU A 270 6.97 -18.80 4.16
N ARG A 271 7.32 -18.64 2.89
CA ARG A 271 6.75 -17.63 1.97
C ARG A 271 6.71 -16.23 2.58
N CYS A 272 7.73 -15.91 3.38
CA CYS A 272 7.85 -14.63 4.08
C CYS A 272 7.89 -13.45 3.10
N LEU A 273 7.47 -12.29 3.58
CA LEU A 273 7.74 -11.02 2.94
C LEU A 273 9.23 -10.74 3.10
N ILE A 274 9.93 -10.35 2.03
CA ILE A 274 11.37 -10.11 2.08
C ILE A 274 11.65 -8.70 1.60
N TRP A 275 12.51 -7.98 2.30
CA TRP A 275 12.98 -6.66 1.91
C TRP A 275 14.38 -6.39 2.45
N GLU A 276 15.09 -5.43 1.86
CA GLU A 276 16.51 -5.20 2.12
C GLU A 276 16.80 -3.80 2.66
N THR A 277 17.98 -3.65 3.28
CA THR A 277 18.46 -2.36 3.82
C THR A 277 18.94 -1.37 2.78
N LYS A 278 19.16 -1.81 1.54
CA LYS A 278 19.68 -0.95 0.47
C LYS A 278 18.62 0.05 0.01
N ASP A 279 19.05 1.26 -0.37
CA ASP A 279 18.23 2.25 -1.06
C ASP A 279 18.75 2.44 -2.51
N PRO A 280 17.91 2.33 -3.55
CA PRO A 280 16.54 1.82 -3.53
C PRO A 280 16.49 0.31 -3.21
N TYR A 281 15.56 -0.06 -2.33
CA TYR A 281 15.43 -1.42 -1.81
C TYR A 281 14.69 -2.35 -2.76
N LEU A 282 14.98 -3.64 -2.61
CA LEU A 282 14.23 -4.75 -3.20
C LEU A 282 13.23 -5.27 -2.19
N TYR A 283 12.00 -5.54 -2.63
CA TYR A 283 11.01 -6.21 -1.81
C TYR A 283 10.30 -7.32 -2.59
N LEU A 284 9.94 -8.39 -1.89
CA LEU A 284 9.43 -9.63 -2.46
C LEU A 284 8.25 -10.15 -1.65
N ARG A 285 7.29 -10.75 -2.34
CA ARG A 285 6.26 -11.58 -1.72
C ARG A 285 5.77 -12.66 -2.66
N THR A 286 5.12 -13.67 -2.11
CA THR A 286 4.37 -14.64 -2.89
C THR A 286 2.88 -14.32 -2.92
N THR A 287 2.15 -14.88 -3.86
CA THR A 287 0.69 -14.85 -3.93
C THR A 287 0.10 -16.22 -3.58
N ARG A 288 -1.20 -16.26 -3.34
CA ARG A 288 -1.94 -17.52 -3.11
C ARG A 288 -1.88 -18.47 -4.32
N GLN A 289 -1.68 -17.92 -5.52
CA GLN A 289 -1.51 -18.68 -6.77
C GLN A 289 -0.07 -19.10 -7.05
N ASN A 290 0.81 -19.09 -6.02
CA ASN A 290 2.22 -19.43 -6.10
C ASN A 290 3.01 -18.58 -7.12
N ARG A 291 2.61 -17.33 -7.32
CA ARG A 291 3.38 -16.36 -8.09
C ARG A 291 4.29 -15.55 -7.17
N ILE A 292 5.37 -15.04 -7.71
CA ILE A 292 6.30 -14.16 -7.01
C ILE A 292 6.06 -12.73 -7.50
N ILE A 293 5.84 -11.80 -6.57
CA ILE A 293 5.86 -10.37 -6.84
C ILE A 293 7.20 -9.82 -6.38
N VAL A 294 7.87 -9.09 -7.26
CA VAL A 294 9.14 -8.41 -7.00
C VAL A 294 8.95 -6.93 -7.27
N GLY A 295 9.37 -6.08 -6.34
CA GLY A 295 9.28 -4.63 -6.53
C GLY A 295 10.51 -3.89 -6.02
N GLY A 296 10.60 -2.61 -6.38
CA GLY A 296 11.71 -1.72 -6.02
C GLY A 296 12.23 -0.90 -7.18
N GLU A 297 13.55 -0.63 -7.17
CA GLU A 297 14.25 0.20 -8.18
C GLU A 297 13.70 1.63 -8.27
N ASP A 298 13.37 2.17 -7.13
CA ASP A 298 12.72 3.46 -6.97
C ASP A 298 13.57 4.59 -7.55
N GLU A 299 12.87 5.60 -8.10
CA GLU A 299 13.47 6.83 -8.61
C GLU A 299 12.60 8.03 -8.25
N GLU A 300 13.21 9.21 -8.11
CA GLU A 300 12.46 10.43 -7.96
C GLU A 300 11.48 10.61 -9.13
N PHE A 301 10.22 10.86 -8.78
CA PHE A 301 9.17 11.04 -9.78
C PHE A 301 9.27 12.43 -10.43
N SER A 302 9.46 12.44 -11.72
CA SER A 302 9.42 13.69 -12.50
C SER A 302 8.13 13.85 -13.29
N ASN A 303 7.74 12.84 -14.05
CA ASN A 303 6.50 12.79 -14.81
C ASN A 303 6.16 11.35 -15.25
N PRO A 304 4.90 11.05 -15.61
CA PRO A 304 4.48 9.73 -16.03
C PRO A 304 5.24 9.17 -17.24
N VAL A 305 5.54 10.00 -18.23
CA VAL A 305 6.21 9.56 -19.47
C VAL A 305 7.60 9.00 -19.16
N ARG A 306 8.37 9.71 -18.34
CA ARG A 306 9.70 9.23 -17.91
C ARG A 306 9.58 7.92 -17.11
N ARG A 307 8.69 7.87 -16.11
CA ARG A 307 8.44 6.65 -15.32
C ARG A 307 8.16 5.46 -16.24
N ASP A 308 7.19 5.63 -17.15
CA ASP A 308 6.72 4.55 -18.02
C ASP A 308 7.82 4.09 -19.00
N SER A 309 8.63 5.02 -19.51
CA SER A 309 9.75 4.70 -20.41
C SER A 309 10.84 3.83 -19.77
N LEU A 310 10.97 3.88 -18.45
CA LEU A 310 11.96 3.12 -17.69
C LEU A 310 11.49 1.71 -17.33
N LEU A 311 10.20 1.39 -17.43
CA LEU A 311 9.62 0.13 -16.96
C LEU A 311 10.43 -1.08 -17.42
N ARG A 312 10.66 -1.25 -18.71
CA ARG A 312 11.39 -2.42 -19.25
C ARG A 312 12.81 -2.56 -18.67
N LYS A 313 13.53 -1.45 -18.55
CA LYS A 313 14.89 -1.44 -17.99
C LYS A 313 14.90 -1.83 -16.51
N LYS A 314 13.95 -1.29 -15.75
CA LYS A 314 13.82 -1.53 -14.31
C LYS A 314 13.42 -2.97 -14.01
N ILE A 315 12.51 -3.54 -14.80
CA ILE A 315 12.15 -4.96 -14.68
C ILE A 315 13.36 -5.87 -14.88
N ALA A 316 14.18 -5.63 -15.88
CA ALA A 316 15.41 -6.42 -16.09
C ALA A 316 16.40 -6.31 -14.91
N VAL A 317 16.42 -5.17 -14.20
CA VAL A 317 17.23 -5.03 -12.98
C VAL A 317 16.62 -5.82 -11.83
N LEU A 318 15.30 -5.75 -11.62
CA LEU A 318 14.58 -6.52 -10.58
C LEU A 318 14.77 -8.02 -10.77
N GLU A 319 14.62 -8.53 -12.00
CA GLU A 319 14.88 -9.94 -12.33
C GLU A 319 16.31 -10.37 -11.98
N ARG A 320 17.30 -9.54 -12.31
CA ARG A 320 18.72 -9.84 -11.99
C ARG A 320 18.97 -9.83 -10.48
N LYS A 321 18.39 -8.88 -9.74
CA LYS A 321 18.48 -8.83 -8.27
C LYS A 321 17.84 -10.07 -7.65
N PHE A 322 16.65 -10.46 -8.12
CA PHE A 322 15.98 -11.67 -7.67
C PHE A 322 16.80 -12.93 -7.91
N ARG A 323 17.30 -13.13 -9.14
CA ARG A 323 18.15 -14.31 -9.47
C ARG A 323 19.46 -14.36 -8.67
N LYS A 324 19.97 -13.20 -8.24
CA LYS A 324 21.13 -13.16 -7.34
C LYS A 324 20.78 -13.61 -5.93
N LEU A 325 19.58 -13.29 -5.44
CA LEU A 325 19.11 -13.67 -4.10
C LEU A 325 18.67 -15.14 -4.07
N PHE A 326 18.00 -15.60 -5.13
CA PHE A 326 17.44 -16.94 -5.28
C PHE A 326 17.85 -17.55 -6.64
N PRO A 327 19.09 -18.04 -6.78
CA PRO A 327 19.59 -18.55 -8.07
C PRO A 327 18.84 -19.79 -8.56
N ASP A 328 18.30 -20.59 -7.64
CA ASP A 328 17.62 -21.85 -7.95
C ASP A 328 16.11 -21.71 -8.18
N ILE A 329 15.54 -20.52 -7.94
CA ILE A 329 14.12 -20.28 -8.18
C ILE A 329 13.92 -19.73 -9.60
N PRO A 330 13.23 -20.46 -10.50
CA PRO A 330 12.98 -19.98 -11.85
C PRO A 330 11.98 -18.82 -11.85
N LEU A 331 12.44 -17.63 -12.22
CA LEU A 331 11.60 -16.46 -12.38
C LEU A 331 11.36 -16.17 -13.86
N VAL A 332 10.12 -16.35 -14.30
CA VAL A 332 9.62 -15.94 -15.63
C VAL A 332 8.60 -14.84 -15.40
N THR A 333 8.87 -13.63 -15.86
CA THR A 333 7.95 -12.49 -15.71
C THR A 333 6.73 -12.66 -16.60
N ASP A 334 5.54 -12.63 -16.01
CA ASP A 334 4.25 -12.65 -16.70
C ASP A 334 3.72 -11.22 -16.92
N MET A 335 3.60 -10.43 -15.87
CA MET A 335 3.12 -9.03 -15.93
C MET A 335 4.09 -8.10 -15.24
N ALA A 336 4.10 -6.85 -15.72
CA ALA A 336 4.92 -5.79 -15.12
C ALA A 336 4.17 -4.46 -15.13
N TRP A 337 4.43 -3.66 -14.10
CA TRP A 337 3.85 -2.33 -13.96
C TRP A 337 4.79 -1.39 -13.23
N CYS A 338 4.48 -0.11 -13.31
CA CYS A 338 5.10 0.91 -12.48
C CYS A 338 4.02 1.73 -11.79
N GLY A 339 4.37 2.28 -10.66
CA GLY A 339 3.49 3.10 -9.85
C GLY A 339 4.19 4.35 -9.35
N THR A 340 3.41 5.25 -8.79
CA THR A 340 3.90 6.41 -8.05
C THR A 340 3.50 6.23 -6.59
N PHE A 341 4.44 6.43 -5.69
CA PHE A 341 4.17 6.49 -4.26
C PHE A 341 4.83 7.75 -3.65
N SER A 342 4.65 7.97 -2.37
CA SER A 342 5.21 9.15 -1.71
C SER A 342 5.96 8.77 -0.45
N SER A 343 6.96 9.58 -0.14
CA SER A 343 7.60 9.63 1.17
C SER A 343 7.30 10.97 1.85
N THR A 344 7.12 10.92 3.16
CA THR A 344 7.05 12.09 4.03
C THR A 344 8.38 12.25 4.75
N ARG A 345 8.61 13.40 5.36
CA ARG A 345 9.87 13.70 6.02
C ARG A 345 10.23 12.71 7.15
N ASP A 346 9.22 12.28 7.87
CA ASP A 346 9.34 11.41 9.07
C ASP A 346 8.86 9.96 8.80
N GLY A 347 8.51 9.63 7.55
CA GLY A 347 7.99 8.31 7.17
C GLY A 347 6.55 8.05 7.62
N LEU A 348 5.89 9.02 8.27
CA LEU A 348 4.53 8.85 8.79
C LEU A 348 3.47 9.44 7.86
N PRO A 349 2.27 8.85 7.79
CA PRO A 349 1.15 9.41 7.05
C PRO A 349 0.59 10.66 7.75
N TYR A 350 0.16 11.65 6.98
CA TYR A 350 -0.61 12.77 7.51
C TYR A 350 -2.09 12.38 7.58
N ILE A 351 -2.62 12.23 8.79
CA ILE A 351 -4.02 11.90 9.07
C ILE A 351 -4.56 12.91 10.06
N GLY A 352 -5.61 13.65 9.68
CA GLY A 352 -6.23 14.63 10.56
C GLY A 352 -6.94 15.77 9.82
N PRO A 353 -7.54 16.72 10.57
CA PRO A 353 -8.15 17.90 9.99
C PRO A 353 -7.08 18.83 9.42
N TRP A 354 -7.45 19.48 8.32
CA TRP A 354 -6.58 20.43 7.63
C TRP A 354 -7.26 21.78 7.50
#